data_07534a97a2212759c0399e88da2b4081
#
_entry.id   07534a97a2212759c0399e88da2b4081
#
_cell.length_a   1.000
_cell.length_b   1.000
_cell.length_c   1.000
_cell.angle_alpha   90.00
_cell.angle_beta   90.00
_cell.angle_gamma   90.00
#
_symmetry.space_group_name_H-M   'P 1'
#
loop_
_entity.id
_entity.type
_entity.pdbx_description
1 polymer ?
#
loop_
_entity_poly.entity_id
_entity_poly.type
_entity_poly.pdbx_seq_one_letter_code
_entity_poly.pdbx_strand_id
1 'polypeptide(L)'
;MNKAKWGDESYLDDLFSRMQEKFVKNDIPVIIGEYGCIDKSSAYADFAGQIQGNRAYWDGYVAGKAASMGMIPVYWDNGFNGVYGFGLFDRNTYEQTQPEIISTILKAVKNKDPKAGLDTVVENKVEKTDDAHAYIGIQTEVYTFRNTCSDAKYGKDTDYFNTLIKWGEDDQIIDTGAKFTDATISADGTYTVSVDGYDFSSDSSKLNMLFVSTDFAFNNTLKVSDVVVKCDDQEIPIDKPLVMADDQGNFYMELVNIYNTDLAALDYTMPKNSFSVTFTIEGMDSVLAA
;
A
#
# COMPACT_ATOMS: atom_id res chain seq x y z
N MET A 1 -6.55 -7.35 3.34
CA MET A 1 -5.09 -7.14 3.35
C MET A 1 -4.50 -8.06 2.32
N ASN A 2 -3.93 -7.53 1.26
CA ASN A 2 -2.90 -8.30 0.59
C ASN A 2 -1.77 -8.45 1.61
N LYS A 3 -1.76 -9.59 2.31
CA LYS A 3 -0.65 -9.92 3.19
C LYS A 3 0.60 -9.90 2.34
N ALA A 4 1.62 -9.20 2.81
CA ALA A 4 2.93 -9.34 2.22
C ALA A 4 3.23 -10.84 2.07
N LYS A 5 3.75 -11.26 0.92
CA LYS A 5 4.07 -12.69 0.70
C LYS A 5 5.19 -13.18 1.63
N TRP A 6 5.89 -12.26 2.26
CA TRP A 6 6.90 -12.50 3.27
C TRP A 6 6.91 -11.34 4.27
N GLY A 7 7.32 -11.61 5.51
CA GLY A 7 7.49 -10.60 6.53
C GLY A 7 6.22 -10.21 7.30
N ASP A 8 5.08 -10.86 7.05
CA ASP A 8 3.90 -10.76 7.89
C ASP A 8 3.99 -11.69 9.12
N GLU A 9 2.99 -11.64 10.01
CA GLU A 9 2.96 -12.47 11.22
C GLU A 9 3.00 -13.96 10.87
N SER A 10 2.28 -14.38 9.82
CA SER A 10 2.22 -15.79 9.43
C SER A 10 3.57 -16.29 8.90
N TYR A 11 4.28 -15.45 8.18
CA TYR A 11 5.64 -15.74 7.72
C TYR A 11 6.61 -15.87 8.89
N LEU A 12 6.57 -14.95 9.84
CA LEU A 12 7.41 -14.99 11.04
C LEU A 12 7.08 -16.20 11.91
N ASP A 13 5.80 -16.52 12.06
CA ASP A 13 5.34 -17.68 12.83
C ASP A 13 5.88 -18.99 12.26
N ASP A 14 5.84 -19.16 10.94
CA ASP A 14 6.41 -20.31 10.26
C ASP A 14 7.94 -20.34 10.38
N LEU A 15 8.60 -19.20 10.10
CA LEU A 15 10.06 -19.10 10.17
C LEU A 15 10.59 -19.45 11.58
N PHE A 16 10.02 -18.81 12.60
CA PHE A 16 10.45 -19.01 13.98
C PHE A 16 10.10 -20.41 14.48
N SER A 17 8.97 -20.99 14.06
CA SER A 17 8.63 -22.38 14.36
C SER A 17 9.67 -23.35 13.80
N ARG A 18 10.08 -23.16 12.55
CA ARG A 18 11.14 -23.97 11.94
C ARG A 18 12.48 -23.83 12.65
N MET A 19 12.83 -22.62 13.07
CA MET A 19 14.05 -22.37 13.84
C MET A 19 13.99 -23.03 15.23
N GLN A 20 12.84 -22.95 15.90
CA GLN A 20 12.62 -23.58 17.19
C GLN A 20 12.79 -25.11 17.07
N GLU A 21 12.11 -25.74 16.11
CA GLU A 21 12.21 -27.20 15.91
C GLU A 21 13.63 -27.65 15.59
N LYS A 22 14.32 -26.89 14.74
CA LYS A 22 15.64 -27.29 14.25
C LYS A 22 16.77 -27.04 15.25
N PHE A 23 16.67 -25.98 16.04
CA PHE A 23 17.76 -25.51 16.89
C PHE A 23 17.39 -25.49 18.36
N VAL A 24 16.39 -24.70 18.77
CA VAL A 24 16.09 -24.48 20.19
C VAL A 24 15.72 -25.76 20.91
N LYS A 25 14.89 -26.62 20.30
CA LYS A 25 14.52 -27.94 20.86
C LYS A 25 15.68 -28.94 20.92
N ASN A 26 16.78 -28.63 20.27
CA ASN A 26 18.02 -29.44 20.31
C ASN A 26 19.12 -28.77 21.14
N ASP A 27 18.72 -27.89 22.09
CA ASP A 27 19.62 -27.16 22.97
C ASP A 27 20.64 -26.26 22.27
N ILE A 28 20.34 -25.83 21.04
CA ILE A 28 21.15 -24.88 20.28
C ILE A 28 20.54 -23.48 20.44
N PRO A 29 21.23 -22.52 21.08
CA PRO A 29 20.72 -21.18 21.25
C PRO A 29 20.58 -20.44 19.90
N VAL A 30 19.49 -19.69 19.76
CA VAL A 30 19.21 -18.88 18.56
C VAL A 30 19.11 -17.42 18.94
N ILE A 31 19.85 -16.57 18.24
CA ILE A 31 19.80 -15.12 18.39
C ILE A 31 19.26 -14.55 17.06
N ILE A 32 18.20 -13.72 17.16
CA ILE A 32 17.78 -12.86 16.07
C ILE A 32 18.65 -11.62 16.15
N GLY A 33 19.73 -11.61 15.39
CA GLY A 33 20.84 -10.66 15.57
C GLY A 33 20.48 -9.21 15.27
N GLU A 34 19.54 -9.00 14.33
CA GLU A 34 19.07 -7.68 13.94
C GLU A 34 17.60 -7.76 13.52
N TYR A 35 16.78 -6.84 14.01
CA TYR A 35 15.43 -6.59 13.52
C TYR A 35 15.03 -5.15 13.88
N GLY A 36 14.05 -4.59 13.18
CA GLY A 36 13.48 -3.27 13.44
C GLY A 36 12.70 -2.74 12.24
N CYS A 37 11.88 -1.72 12.48
CA CYS A 37 11.14 -0.99 11.47
C CYS A 37 11.69 0.42 11.29
N ILE A 38 11.88 0.83 10.05
CA ILE A 38 12.32 2.20 9.71
C ILE A 38 11.23 3.22 10.04
N ASP A 39 11.64 4.42 10.47
CA ASP A 39 10.73 5.53 10.73
C ASP A 39 10.43 6.29 9.44
N LYS A 40 9.16 6.26 9.03
CA LYS A 40 8.62 7.04 7.90
C LYS A 40 7.69 8.16 8.35
N SER A 41 7.48 8.36 9.66
CA SER A 41 6.45 9.25 10.19
C SER A 41 6.61 10.70 9.76
N SER A 42 7.84 11.20 9.64
CA SER A 42 8.07 12.57 9.18
C SER A 42 8.04 12.74 7.66
N ALA A 43 8.18 11.64 6.90
CA ALA A 43 7.97 11.67 5.45
C ALA A 43 6.47 11.65 5.09
N TYR A 44 5.63 11.14 5.99
CA TYR A 44 4.18 10.98 5.81
C TYR A 44 3.47 11.51 7.06
N ALA A 45 3.49 12.83 7.25
CA ALA A 45 3.06 13.49 8.49
C ALA A 45 1.60 13.20 8.86
N ASP A 46 0.71 13.09 7.87
CA ASP A 46 -0.72 12.80 8.07
C ASP A 46 -0.97 11.40 8.63
N PHE A 47 -0.02 10.49 8.45
CA PHE A 47 -0.06 9.11 8.95
C PHE A 47 0.94 8.83 10.07
N ALA A 48 1.57 9.88 10.62
CA ALA A 48 2.65 9.70 11.59
C ALA A 48 2.28 8.82 12.77
N GLY A 49 1.09 9.01 13.36
CA GLY A 49 0.60 8.19 14.48
C GLY A 49 0.39 6.73 14.09
N GLN A 50 -0.16 6.47 12.91
CA GLN A 50 -0.38 5.13 12.36
C GLN A 50 0.95 4.41 12.10
N ILE A 51 1.92 5.12 11.51
CA ILE A 51 3.25 4.58 11.24
C ILE A 51 3.95 4.21 12.53
N GLN A 52 3.90 5.06 13.55
CA GLN A 52 4.49 4.79 14.86
C GLN A 52 3.80 3.62 15.57
N GLY A 53 2.48 3.56 15.53
CA GLY A 53 1.71 2.41 16.05
C GLY A 53 2.09 1.10 15.36
N ASN A 54 2.20 1.10 14.04
CA ASN A 54 2.59 -0.08 13.27
C ASN A 54 4.05 -0.50 13.56
N ARG A 55 4.96 0.46 13.76
CA ARG A 55 6.33 0.17 14.18
C ARG A 55 6.35 -0.49 15.56
N ALA A 56 5.65 0.10 16.55
CA ALA A 56 5.56 -0.45 17.88
C ALA A 56 4.96 -1.87 17.88
N TYR A 57 3.88 -2.07 17.12
CA TYR A 57 3.27 -3.39 16.93
C TYR A 57 4.25 -4.41 16.38
N TRP A 58 4.87 -4.10 15.23
CA TRP A 58 5.75 -5.03 14.53
C TRP A 58 6.98 -5.38 15.35
N ASP A 59 7.65 -4.37 15.90
CA ASP A 59 8.84 -4.57 16.70
C ASP A 59 8.53 -5.37 17.98
N GLY A 60 7.39 -5.13 18.60
CA GLY A 60 6.90 -5.93 19.72
C GLY A 60 6.54 -7.36 19.32
N TYR A 61 5.89 -7.54 18.14
CA TYR A 61 5.52 -8.87 17.66
C TYR A 61 6.74 -9.75 17.42
N VAL A 62 7.74 -9.24 16.70
CA VAL A 62 8.99 -9.98 16.43
C VAL A 62 9.67 -10.36 17.76
N ALA A 63 9.83 -9.41 18.66
CA ALA A 63 10.49 -9.64 19.94
C ALA A 63 9.75 -10.66 20.82
N GLY A 64 8.44 -10.48 20.98
CA GLY A 64 7.60 -11.37 21.79
C GLY A 64 7.52 -12.78 21.23
N LYS A 65 7.40 -12.90 19.90
CA LYS A 65 7.37 -14.19 19.22
C LYS A 65 8.69 -14.94 19.36
N ALA A 66 9.82 -14.26 19.14
CA ALA A 66 11.15 -14.84 19.36
C ALA A 66 11.32 -15.32 20.80
N ALA A 67 10.98 -14.49 21.78
CA ALA A 67 11.05 -14.81 23.20
C ALA A 67 10.15 -15.99 23.59
N SER A 68 8.92 -16.05 23.04
CA SER A 68 7.96 -17.15 23.28
C SER A 68 8.49 -18.51 22.80
N MET A 69 9.33 -18.49 21.79
CA MET A 69 9.94 -19.68 21.19
C MET A 69 11.36 -19.99 21.71
N GLY A 70 11.82 -19.28 22.76
CA GLY A 70 13.12 -19.50 23.40
C GLY A 70 14.30 -18.90 22.63
N MET A 71 14.05 -17.93 21.75
CA MET A 71 15.09 -17.20 21.01
C MET A 71 15.36 -15.85 21.66
N ILE A 72 16.52 -15.27 21.35
CA ILE A 72 16.96 -13.97 21.89
C ILE A 72 16.81 -12.91 20.77
N PRO A 73 15.86 -11.98 20.87
CA PRO A 73 15.74 -10.88 19.91
C PRO A 73 16.70 -9.73 20.24
N VAL A 74 17.40 -9.19 19.24
CA VAL A 74 18.28 -8.03 19.38
C VAL A 74 17.82 -6.95 18.41
N TYR A 75 17.26 -5.87 18.95
CA TYR A 75 16.79 -4.74 18.13
C TYR A 75 17.97 -3.99 17.50
N TRP A 76 17.81 -3.60 16.24
CA TRP A 76 18.79 -2.80 15.50
C TRP A 76 18.58 -1.30 15.71
N ASP A 77 19.17 -0.74 16.74
CA ASP A 77 19.27 0.71 16.93
C ASP A 77 20.53 1.25 16.23
N ASN A 78 20.37 1.85 15.04
CA ASN A 78 21.49 2.43 14.29
C ASN A 78 21.91 3.83 14.76
N GLY A 79 21.29 4.35 15.84
CA GLY A 79 21.59 5.68 16.40
C GLY A 79 21.07 6.85 15.57
N PHE A 80 20.29 6.61 14.50
CA PHE A 80 19.72 7.64 13.65
C PHE A 80 18.21 7.76 13.90
N ASN A 81 17.77 8.93 14.39
CA ASN A 81 16.39 9.25 14.75
C ASN A 81 15.65 10.05 13.67
N GLY A 82 16.25 10.23 12.49
CA GLY A 82 15.62 10.90 11.35
C GLY A 82 14.79 9.95 10.49
N VAL A 83 14.27 10.50 9.38
CA VAL A 83 13.50 9.75 8.37
C VAL A 83 14.28 8.52 7.93
N TYR A 84 13.59 7.38 7.93
CA TYR A 84 14.16 6.06 7.62
C TYR A 84 15.19 5.53 8.65
N GLY A 85 15.26 6.14 9.84
CA GLY A 85 16.12 5.65 10.92
C GLY A 85 15.48 4.51 11.73
N PHE A 86 16.33 3.83 12.51
CA PHE A 86 15.93 2.78 13.47
C PHE A 86 16.17 3.22 14.91
N GLY A 87 16.61 4.48 15.13
CA GLY A 87 17.02 4.96 16.45
C GLY A 87 15.87 4.95 17.45
N LEU A 88 16.15 4.47 18.65
CA LEU A 88 15.26 4.50 19.80
C LEU A 88 15.70 5.52 20.87
N PHE A 89 16.95 5.95 20.80
CA PHE A 89 17.57 6.85 21.76
C PHE A 89 18.32 8.00 21.07
N ASP A 90 18.26 9.19 21.63
CA ASP A 90 19.20 10.25 21.29
C ASP A 90 20.57 9.93 21.92
N ARG A 91 21.60 9.79 21.07
CA ARG A 91 22.95 9.42 21.51
C ARG A 91 23.68 10.54 22.25
N ASN A 92 23.21 11.79 22.16
CA ASN A 92 23.80 12.94 22.84
C ASN A 92 23.15 13.19 24.20
N THR A 93 21.81 13.06 24.28
CA THR A 93 21.05 13.34 25.53
C THR A 93 20.73 12.07 26.32
N TYR A 94 20.87 10.90 25.70
CA TYR A 94 20.48 9.57 26.21
C TYR A 94 18.98 9.43 26.48
N GLU A 95 18.17 10.32 25.92
CA GLU A 95 16.71 10.26 26.04
C GLU A 95 16.10 9.22 25.09
N GLN A 96 15.02 8.62 25.51
CA GLN A 96 14.23 7.73 24.66
C GLN A 96 13.45 8.57 23.64
N THR A 97 13.75 8.40 22.35
CA THR A 97 13.04 9.08 21.26
C THR A 97 11.82 8.31 20.79
N GLN A 98 11.74 7.01 21.12
CA GLN A 98 10.65 6.10 20.75
C GLN A 98 10.16 5.27 21.97
N PRO A 99 9.60 5.91 23.01
CA PRO A 99 9.26 5.24 24.25
C PRO A 99 8.17 4.17 24.08
N GLU A 100 7.25 4.34 23.12
CA GLU A 100 6.20 3.37 22.84
C GLU A 100 6.76 2.06 22.25
N ILE A 101 7.69 2.14 21.32
CA ILE A 101 8.36 0.98 20.74
C ILE A 101 9.12 0.23 21.84
N ILE A 102 9.90 0.96 22.63
CA ILE A 102 10.67 0.38 23.76
C ILE A 102 9.73 -0.33 24.74
N SER A 103 8.64 0.34 25.16
CA SER A 103 7.65 -0.22 26.10
C SER A 103 7.02 -1.50 25.52
N THR A 104 6.63 -1.49 24.24
CA THR A 104 5.99 -2.63 23.59
C THR A 104 6.94 -3.82 23.50
N ILE A 105 8.19 -3.60 23.06
CA ILE A 105 9.22 -4.65 23.02
C ILE A 105 9.42 -5.27 24.42
N LEU A 106 9.60 -4.44 25.44
CA LEU A 106 9.84 -4.91 26.81
C LEU A 106 8.66 -5.72 27.37
N LYS A 107 7.41 -5.26 27.13
CA LYS A 107 6.20 -6.00 27.53
C LYS A 107 6.12 -7.35 26.81
N ALA A 108 6.32 -7.35 25.49
CA ALA A 108 6.23 -8.55 24.67
C ALA A 108 7.29 -9.61 25.09
N VAL A 109 8.52 -9.21 25.30
CA VAL A 109 9.61 -10.11 25.73
C VAL A 109 9.37 -10.63 27.15
N LYS A 110 9.00 -9.72 28.08
CA LYS A 110 8.73 -10.11 29.48
C LYS A 110 7.62 -11.14 29.60
N ASN A 111 6.54 -10.96 28.85
CA ASN A 111 5.39 -11.87 28.88
C ASN A 111 5.56 -13.06 27.93
N LYS A 112 6.59 -13.07 27.08
CA LYS A 112 6.78 -14.07 26.02
C LYS A 112 5.52 -14.17 25.13
N ASP A 113 4.93 -13.03 24.80
CA ASP A 113 3.69 -12.93 24.07
C ASP A 113 3.82 -11.81 23.01
N PRO A 114 3.74 -12.14 21.71
CA PRO A 114 3.83 -11.15 20.64
C PRO A 114 2.69 -10.12 20.68
N LYS A 115 1.61 -10.41 21.40
CA LYS A 115 0.44 -9.52 21.52
C LYS A 115 0.43 -8.73 22.83
N ALA A 116 1.36 -8.98 23.75
CA ALA A 116 1.50 -8.17 24.96
C ALA A 116 1.99 -6.76 24.56
N GLY A 117 1.22 -5.74 24.84
CA GLY A 117 1.55 -4.36 24.49
C GLY A 117 0.78 -3.83 23.28
N LEU A 118 -0.15 -4.61 22.73
CA LEU A 118 -1.09 -4.14 21.69
C LEU A 118 -2.00 -3.01 22.18
N ASP A 119 -2.15 -2.85 23.48
CA ASP A 119 -2.80 -1.70 24.11
C ASP A 119 -2.10 -0.36 23.84
N THR A 120 -0.85 -0.40 23.36
CA THR A 120 -0.08 0.77 22.93
C THR A 120 -0.15 1.03 21.43
N VAL A 121 -0.72 0.11 20.65
CA VAL A 121 -0.92 0.28 19.20
C VAL A 121 -2.13 1.18 19.01
N VAL A 122 -1.92 2.33 18.39
CA VAL A 122 -3.02 3.19 17.95
C VAL A 122 -3.85 2.41 16.95
N GLU A 123 -5.10 2.08 17.30
CA GLU A 123 -6.05 1.58 16.28
C GLU A 123 -6.08 2.58 15.14
N ASN A 124 -5.86 2.11 13.94
CA ASN A 124 -6.03 2.90 12.75
C ASN A 124 -7.49 3.34 12.69
N LYS A 125 -7.79 4.53 13.20
CA LYS A 125 -9.02 5.21 12.82
C LYS A 125 -8.78 5.67 11.38
N VAL A 126 -9.28 4.90 10.43
CA VAL A 126 -9.47 5.38 9.07
C VAL A 126 -10.37 6.60 9.19
N GLU A 127 -9.88 7.77 8.80
CA GLU A 127 -10.74 8.93 8.68
C GLU A 127 -11.77 8.61 7.60
N LYS A 128 -13.05 8.61 8.00
CA LYS A 128 -14.14 8.33 7.09
C LYS A 128 -14.39 9.58 6.24
N THR A 129 -14.69 9.38 4.98
CA THR A 129 -15.02 10.43 4.04
C THR A 129 -16.53 10.47 3.77
N ASP A 130 -17.09 11.67 3.55
CA ASP A 130 -18.46 11.85 3.08
C ASP A 130 -18.59 11.51 1.58
N ASP A 131 -17.52 11.75 0.82
CA ASP A 131 -17.43 11.51 -0.62
C ASP A 131 -16.24 10.59 -0.92
N ALA A 132 -16.50 9.45 -1.52
CA ALA A 132 -15.49 8.51 -1.98
C ALA A 132 -15.54 8.40 -3.51
N HIS A 133 -14.40 8.61 -4.16
CA HIS A 133 -14.32 8.57 -5.62
C HIS A 133 -13.23 7.63 -6.10
N ALA A 134 -13.47 7.04 -7.27
CA ALA A 134 -12.49 6.25 -7.99
C ALA A 134 -12.24 6.83 -9.40
N TYR A 135 -11.01 6.71 -9.84
CA TYR A 135 -10.45 7.32 -11.04
C TYR A 135 -9.64 6.33 -11.83
N ILE A 136 -9.79 6.28 -13.15
CA ILE A 136 -8.93 5.49 -14.03
C ILE A 136 -7.61 6.22 -14.28
N GLY A 137 -6.49 5.49 -14.22
CA GLY A 137 -5.16 5.98 -14.57
C GLY A 137 -4.48 5.08 -15.60
N ILE A 138 -3.81 5.69 -16.59
CA ILE A 138 -3.15 5.00 -17.70
C ILE A 138 -1.76 5.56 -17.90
N GLN A 139 -0.77 4.68 -18.02
CA GLN A 139 0.60 5.05 -18.36
C GLN A 139 1.10 4.18 -19.53
N THR A 140 1.80 4.80 -20.45
CA THR A 140 2.50 4.14 -21.57
C THR A 140 3.97 4.56 -21.59
N GLU A 141 4.74 4.08 -22.57
CA GLU A 141 6.11 4.57 -22.80
C GLU A 141 6.18 6.03 -23.26
N VAL A 142 5.08 6.60 -23.72
CA VAL A 142 5.04 7.95 -24.34
C VAL A 142 4.35 8.96 -23.44
N TYR A 143 3.30 8.56 -22.71
CA TYR A 143 2.46 9.48 -21.95
C TYR A 143 1.87 8.87 -20.67
N THR A 144 1.29 9.73 -19.83
CA THR A 144 0.36 9.35 -18.77
C THR A 144 -0.96 10.11 -18.91
N PHE A 145 -2.06 9.41 -18.66
CA PHE A 145 -3.38 9.98 -18.38
C PHE A 145 -3.67 9.75 -16.91
N ARG A 146 -3.95 10.80 -16.19
CA ARG A 146 -4.16 10.76 -14.76
C ARG A 146 -3.12 9.90 -14.04
N ASN A 147 -2.39 10.49 -13.20
CA ASN A 147 -1.55 9.81 -12.24
C ASN A 147 -2.39 9.39 -11.03
N THR A 148 -1.78 8.91 -9.96
CA THR A 148 -2.53 8.68 -8.72
C THR A 148 -3.21 9.97 -8.28
N CYS A 149 -4.43 9.90 -7.75
CA CYS A 149 -5.18 11.10 -7.36
C CYS A 149 -4.48 11.90 -6.26
N SER A 150 -3.60 11.27 -5.50
CA SER A 150 -2.81 11.85 -4.42
C SER A 150 -1.44 12.40 -4.84
N ASP A 151 -1.05 12.28 -6.12
CA ASP A 151 0.25 12.78 -6.59
C ASP A 151 0.32 14.31 -6.47
N ALA A 152 1.39 14.82 -5.87
CA ALA A 152 1.56 16.25 -5.60
C ALA A 152 1.71 17.09 -6.88
N LYS A 153 2.22 16.50 -7.97
CA LYS A 153 2.45 17.20 -9.25
C LYS A 153 1.31 16.98 -10.25
N TYR A 154 0.74 15.78 -10.29
CA TYR A 154 -0.21 15.35 -11.31
C TYR A 154 -1.55 14.89 -10.75
N GLY A 155 -1.76 14.99 -9.42
CA GLY A 155 -2.95 14.49 -8.73
C GLY A 155 -4.22 15.33 -8.96
N LYS A 156 -5.31 14.90 -8.34
CA LYS A 156 -6.67 15.40 -8.60
C LYS A 156 -6.86 16.91 -8.37
N ASP A 157 -6.04 17.52 -7.54
CA ASP A 157 -6.11 18.94 -7.19
C ASP A 157 -5.21 19.81 -8.09
N THR A 158 -4.72 19.27 -9.21
CA THR A 158 -3.84 19.97 -10.15
C THR A 158 -4.46 20.11 -11.54
N ASP A 159 -3.98 21.08 -12.32
CA ASP A 159 -4.42 21.30 -13.70
C ASP A 159 -4.03 20.12 -14.63
N TYR A 160 -3.16 19.22 -14.18
CA TYR A 160 -2.67 18.09 -14.95
C TYR A 160 -3.58 16.84 -14.86
N PHE A 161 -4.45 16.74 -13.88
CA PHE A 161 -5.15 15.48 -13.58
C PHE A 161 -6.00 14.95 -14.73
N ASN A 162 -6.80 15.81 -15.36
CA ASN A 162 -7.70 15.43 -16.46
C ASN A 162 -7.07 15.62 -17.84
N THR A 163 -5.75 15.49 -17.94
CA THR A 163 -5.01 15.74 -19.16
C THR A 163 -4.12 14.57 -19.54
N LEU A 164 -3.76 14.47 -20.80
CA LEU A 164 -2.66 13.64 -21.23
C LEU A 164 -1.36 14.42 -21.09
N ILE A 165 -0.40 13.83 -20.41
CA ILE A 165 0.94 14.38 -20.22
C ILE A 165 1.90 13.53 -21.04
N LYS A 166 2.56 14.13 -22.02
CA LYS A 166 3.60 13.46 -22.78
C LYS A 166 4.91 13.53 -22.05
N TRP A 167 5.55 12.39 -21.86
CA TRP A 167 6.89 12.32 -21.28
C TRP A 167 7.90 13.03 -22.16
N GLY A 168 8.73 13.88 -21.57
CA GLY A 168 9.76 14.63 -22.28
C GLY A 168 10.37 15.70 -21.39
N GLU A 169 11.16 16.61 -22.02
CA GLU A 169 11.94 17.61 -21.27
C GLU A 169 11.07 18.58 -20.45
N ASP A 170 9.81 18.83 -20.87
CA ASP A 170 8.91 19.81 -20.24
C ASP A 170 7.51 19.27 -19.89
N ASP A 171 7.30 17.96 -19.82
CA ASP A 171 6.00 17.33 -19.49
C ASP A 171 4.83 18.03 -20.22
N GLN A 172 4.79 17.95 -21.53
CA GLN A 172 3.80 18.66 -22.34
C GLN A 172 2.40 18.15 -22.07
N ILE A 173 1.51 19.07 -21.66
CA ILE A 173 0.07 18.82 -21.60
C ILE A 173 -0.49 18.80 -23.02
N ILE A 174 -1.23 17.74 -23.36
CA ILE A 174 -1.94 17.62 -24.63
C ILE A 174 -3.44 17.62 -24.33
N ASP A 175 -4.15 18.59 -24.88
CA ASP A 175 -5.61 18.58 -24.90
C ASP A 175 -6.06 17.60 -25.98
N THR A 176 -6.55 16.45 -25.54
CA THR A 176 -7.01 15.36 -26.43
C THR A 176 -8.51 15.39 -26.68
N GLY A 177 -9.24 16.21 -25.94
CA GLY A 177 -10.70 16.16 -25.88
C GLY A 177 -11.26 14.89 -25.24
N ALA A 178 -10.42 14.02 -24.66
CA ALA A 178 -10.84 12.81 -23.97
C ALA A 178 -11.77 13.15 -22.79
N LYS A 179 -12.76 12.30 -22.57
CA LYS A 179 -13.76 12.45 -21.51
C LYS A 179 -13.53 11.38 -20.47
N PHE A 180 -13.42 11.81 -19.22
CA PHE A 180 -13.30 10.90 -18.07
C PHE A 180 -14.66 10.73 -17.40
N THR A 181 -14.98 9.50 -17.01
CA THR A 181 -16.10 9.18 -16.15
C THR A 181 -15.54 8.55 -14.87
N ASP A 182 -15.70 9.28 -13.77
CA ASP A 182 -15.29 8.85 -12.44
C ASP A 182 -16.45 8.16 -11.74
N ALA A 183 -16.14 7.30 -10.78
CA ALA A 183 -17.17 6.68 -9.95
C ALA A 183 -17.25 7.38 -8.60
N THR A 184 -18.46 7.80 -8.20
CA THR A 184 -18.79 8.16 -6.83
C THR A 184 -19.24 6.89 -6.10
N ILE A 185 -18.53 6.52 -5.03
CA ILE A 185 -18.75 5.28 -4.29
C ILE A 185 -19.45 5.60 -2.98
N SER A 186 -20.74 5.30 -2.89
CA SER A 186 -21.58 5.61 -1.74
C SER A 186 -21.96 4.41 -0.87
N ALA A 187 -21.62 3.18 -1.32
CA ALA A 187 -21.92 1.93 -0.63
C ALA A 187 -21.12 0.78 -1.25
N ASP A 188 -21.25 -0.41 -0.68
CA ASP A 188 -20.84 -1.64 -1.36
C ASP A 188 -21.59 -1.77 -2.69
N GLY A 189 -20.87 -2.17 -3.75
CA GLY A 189 -21.50 -2.27 -5.07
C GLY A 189 -20.49 -2.39 -6.21
N THR A 190 -21.03 -2.37 -7.44
CA THR A 190 -20.27 -2.44 -8.67
C THR A 190 -20.17 -1.06 -9.30
N TYR A 191 -18.96 -0.65 -9.64
CA TYR A 191 -18.64 0.67 -10.16
C TYR A 191 -17.81 0.57 -11.42
N THR A 192 -17.90 1.59 -12.27
CA THR A 192 -17.12 1.69 -13.51
C THR A 192 -16.46 3.05 -13.58
N VAL A 193 -15.19 3.06 -13.92
CA VAL A 193 -14.43 4.25 -14.27
C VAL A 193 -13.98 4.14 -15.73
N SER A 194 -13.99 5.24 -16.49
CA SER A 194 -13.61 5.18 -17.91
C SER A 194 -12.92 6.44 -18.41
N VAL A 195 -12.28 6.30 -19.56
CA VAL A 195 -11.82 7.39 -20.42
C VAL A 195 -12.21 7.07 -21.86
N ASP A 196 -12.85 8.03 -22.52
CA ASP A 196 -13.41 7.89 -23.88
C ASP A 196 -12.97 9.04 -24.78
N GLY A 197 -12.99 8.80 -26.11
CA GLY A 197 -12.80 9.85 -27.12
C GLY A 197 -11.35 10.12 -27.47
N TYR A 198 -10.44 9.15 -27.24
CA TYR A 198 -9.05 9.24 -27.65
C TYR A 198 -8.54 7.95 -28.30
N ASP A 199 -7.79 8.07 -29.41
CA ASP A 199 -7.14 6.94 -30.07
C ASP A 199 -5.81 6.62 -29.36
N PHE A 200 -5.88 5.74 -28.36
CA PHE A 200 -4.71 5.31 -27.59
C PHE A 200 -3.70 4.53 -28.42
N SER A 201 -4.11 3.96 -29.54
CA SER A 201 -3.25 3.21 -30.44
C SER A 201 -2.40 4.10 -31.36
N SER A 202 -2.73 5.40 -31.43
CA SER A 202 -2.04 6.35 -32.31
C SER A 202 -0.59 6.63 -31.89
N ASP A 203 -0.33 6.63 -30.59
CA ASP A 203 0.96 7.04 -30.03
C ASP A 203 1.69 5.91 -29.28
N SER A 204 0.99 4.84 -28.90
CA SER A 204 1.54 3.75 -28.12
C SER A 204 1.00 2.39 -28.53
N SER A 205 1.86 1.38 -28.49
CA SER A 205 1.48 -0.01 -28.81
C SER A 205 1.12 -0.83 -27.56
N LYS A 206 1.45 -0.34 -26.35
CA LYS A 206 1.24 -1.05 -25.09
C LYS A 206 1.12 -0.12 -23.89
N LEU A 207 0.49 -0.66 -22.86
CA LEU A 207 0.45 -0.05 -21.54
C LEU A 207 1.73 -0.36 -20.75
N ASN A 208 2.23 0.62 -20.02
CA ASN A 208 3.14 0.39 -18.91
C ASN A 208 2.35 0.14 -17.62
N MET A 209 1.31 0.93 -17.38
CA MET A 209 0.42 0.76 -16.24
C MET A 209 -1.04 1.04 -16.62
N LEU A 210 -1.96 0.28 -16.01
CA LEU A 210 -3.39 0.57 -15.93
C LEU A 210 -3.81 0.33 -14.49
N PHE A 211 -4.48 1.30 -13.88
CA PHE A 211 -4.84 1.24 -12.48
C PHE A 211 -6.12 2.02 -12.17
N VAL A 212 -6.68 1.76 -10.99
CA VAL A 212 -7.71 2.58 -10.37
C VAL A 212 -7.10 3.24 -9.14
N SER A 213 -7.13 4.57 -9.10
CA SER A 213 -6.74 5.40 -7.98
C SER A 213 -7.99 5.92 -7.26
N THR A 214 -7.90 6.23 -5.97
CA THR A 214 -9.03 6.72 -5.19
C THR A 214 -8.62 7.86 -4.26
N ASP A 215 -9.61 8.56 -3.69
CA ASP A 215 -9.42 9.60 -2.69
C ASP A 215 -9.89 9.19 -1.28
N PHE A 216 -10.07 7.90 -1.06
CA PHE A 216 -10.43 7.35 0.25
C PHE A 216 -9.39 6.36 0.77
N ALA A 217 -9.28 6.28 2.10
CA ALA A 217 -8.25 5.50 2.75
C ALA A 217 -8.38 3.99 2.49
N PHE A 218 -7.25 3.35 2.19
CA PHE A 218 -7.16 1.90 2.13
C PHE A 218 -7.24 1.28 3.53
N ASN A 219 -8.04 0.24 3.67
CA ASN A 219 -8.02 -0.61 4.85
C ASN A 219 -8.29 -2.07 4.50
N ASN A 220 -8.06 -2.94 5.49
CA ASN A 220 -8.07 -4.38 5.29
C ASN A 220 -9.46 -5.02 5.19
N THR A 221 -10.51 -4.26 5.43
CA THR A 221 -11.90 -4.75 5.32
C THR A 221 -12.41 -4.60 3.90
N LEU A 222 -11.79 -3.72 3.10
CA LEU A 222 -12.12 -3.55 1.69
C LEU A 222 -11.77 -4.81 0.90
N LYS A 223 -12.72 -5.27 0.11
CA LYS A 223 -12.58 -6.41 -0.81
C LYS A 223 -12.96 -5.99 -2.20
N VAL A 224 -12.24 -6.51 -3.18
CA VAL A 224 -12.52 -6.28 -4.61
C VAL A 224 -12.74 -7.61 -5.30
N SER A 225 -13.74 -7.67 -6.16
CA SER A 225 -14.07 -8.80 -7.01
C SER A 225 -14.58 -8.33 -8.38
N ASP A 226 -14.83 -9.28 -9.28
CA ASP A 226 -15.46 -9.09 -10.57
C ASP A 226 -14.83 -7.95 -11.40
N VAL A 227 -13.51 -7.88 -11.39
CA VAL A 227 -12.78 -6.83 -12.09
C VAL A 227 -12.71 -7.16 -13.58
N VAL A 228 -13.19 -6.22 -14.40
CA VAL A 228 -13.15 -6.32 -15.88
C VAL A 228 -12.54 -5.06 -16.46
N VAL A 229 -11.49 -5.23 -17.24
CA VAL A 229 -10.95 -4.18 -18.12
C VAL A 229 -11.64 -4.27 -19.46
N LYS A 230 -12.04 -3.14 -20.01
CA LYS A 230 -12.59 -3.08 -21.36
C LYS A 230 -11.75 -2.14 -22.22
N CYS A 231 -11.26 -2.67 -23.35
CA CYS A 231 -10.51 -1.95 -24.38
C CYS A 231 -11.39 -1.86 -25.63
N ASP A 232 -12.03 -0.72 -25.91
CA ASP A 232 -13.13 -0.60 -26.85
C ASP A 232 -14.22 -1.66 -26.59
N ASP A 233 -14.40 -2.63 -27.47
CA ASP A 233 -15.36 -3.72 -27.31
C ASP A 233 -14.77 -5.02 -26.70
N GLN A 234 -13.46 -5.06 -26.46
CA GLN A 234 -12.80 -6.23 -25.88
C GLN A 234 -12.91 -6.20 -24.36
N GLU A 235 -13.59 -7.18 -23.78
CA GLU A 235 -13.68 -7.37 -22.32
C GLU A 235 -12.64 -8.38 -21.83
N ILE A 236 -11.93 -8.03 -20.76
CA ILE A 236 -10.83 -8.82 -20.19
C ILE A 236 -11.06 -8.92 -18.67
N PRO A 237 -11.52 -10.08 -18.19
CA PRO A 237 -11.66 -10.30 -16.76
C PRO A 237 -10.28 -10.38 -16.09
N ILE A 238 -10.18 -9.79 -14.91
CA ILE A 238 -8.96 -9.76 -14.09
C ILE A 238 -9.16 -10.59 -12.84
N ASP A 239 -8.61 -11.78 -12.81
CA ASP A 239 -8.79 -12.71 -11.68
C ASP A 239 -8.10 -12.26 -10.39
N LYS A 240 -6.98 -11.53 -10.52
CA LYS A 240 -6.15 -11.14 -9.39
C LYS A 240 -5.58 -9.73 -9.57
N PRO A 241 -6.38 -8.69 -9.37
CA PRO A 241 -5.85 -7.32 -9.31
C PRO A 241 -4.94 -7.18 -8.10
N LEU A 242 -3.92 -6.34 -8.19
CA LEU A 242 -3.10 -6.01 -7.04
C LEU A 242 -3.71 -4.81 -6.32
N VAL A 243 -4.24 -5.06 -5.12
CA VAL A 243 -4.87 -4.03 -4.28
C VAL A 243 -3.94 -3.67 -3.13
N MET A 244 -3.67 -2.37 -2.96
CA MET A 244 -2.76 -1.84 -1.96
C MET A 244 -3.12 -0.41 -1.54
N ALA A 245 -2.37 0.16 -0.59
CA ALA A 245 -2.38 1.59 -0.36
C ALA A 245 -1.42 2.28 -1.34
N ASP A 246 -1.80 3.46 -1.84
CA ASP A 246 -0.87 4.35 -2.52
C ASP A 246 0.09 5.05 -1.51
N ASP A 247 0.94 5.94 -1.99
CA ASP A 247 1.94 6.65 -1.16
C ASP A 247 1.29 7.55 -0.08
N GLN A 248 0.02 7.89 -0.21
CA GLN A 248 -0.75 8.67 0.75
C GLN A 248 -1.67 7.80 1.62
N GLY A 249 -1.67 6.49 1.41
CA GLY A 249 -2.50 5.56 2.14
C GLY A 249 -3.90 5.37 1.58
N ASN A 250 -4.22 5.92 0.40
CA ASN A 250 -5.50 5.71 -0.26
C ASN A 250 -5.58 4.35 -0.94
N PHE A 251 -6.79 3.87 -1.13
CA PHE A 251 -7.03 2.65 -1.89
C PHE A 251 -6.52 2.80 -3.33
N TYR A 252 -5.74 1.82 -3.77
CA TYR A 252 -5.13 1.77 -5.08
C TYR A 252 -5.17 0.34 -5.63
N MET A 253 -5.54 0.19 -6.91
CA MET A 253 -5.65 -1.11 -7.56
C MET A 253 -4.89 -1.11 -8.88
N GLU A 254 -3.83 -1.92 -8.99
CA GLU A 254 -3.10 -2.13 -10.23
C GLU A 254 -3.69 -3.31 -11.02
N LEU A 255 -3.84 -3.11 -12.33
CA LEU A 255 -4.37 -4.09 -13.28
C LEU A 255 -3.32 -4.49 -14.31
N VAL A 256 -2.50 -3.52 -14.73
CA VAL A 256 -1.31 -3.70 -15.55
C VAL A 256 -0.18 -2.92 -14.91
N ASN A 257 0.97 -3.55 -14.75
CA ASN A 257 2.21 -2.87 -14.38
C ASN A 257 3.39 -3.70 -14.89
N ILE A 258 4.05 -3.22 -15.95
CA ILE A 258 5.19 -3.95 -16.56
C ILE A 258 6.41 -4.06 -15.64
N TYR A 259 6.47 -3.23 -14.60
CA TYR A 259 7.54 -3.25 -13.61
C TYR A 259 7.25 -4.21 -12.44
N ASN A 260 6.03 -4.77 -12.38
CA ASN A 260 5.60 -5.67 -11.33
C ASN A 260 5.29 -7.07 -11.88
N THR A 261 6.18 -8.01 -11.61
CA THR A 261 6.06 -9.40 -12.09
C THR A 261 4.98 -10.21 -11.37
N ASP A 262 4.35 -9.68 -10.33
CA ASP A 262 3.26 -10.34 -9.61
C ASP A 262 1.92 -10.21 -10.31
N LEU A 263 1.80 -9.26 -11.25
CA LEU A 263 0.64 -9.12 -12.12
C LEU A 263 0.76 -10.00 -13.36
N ALA A 264 -0.34 -10.66 -13.70
CA ALA A 264 -0.42 -11.40 -14.97
C ALA A 264 -0.40 -10.42 -16.16
N ALA A 265 0.29 -10.79 -17.22
CA ALA A 265 0.21 -10.03 -18.46
C ALA A 265 -1.22 -10.10 -19.02
N LEU A 266 -1.77 -8.96 -19.44
CA LEU A 266 -3.05 -8.91 -20.13
C LEU A 266 -2.85 -9.14 -21.65
N ASP A 267 -3.78 -9.88 -22.23
CA ASP A 267 -3.91 -10.01 -23.70
C ASP A 267 -4.96 -9.01 -24.19
N TYR A 268 -4.51 -7.87 -24.69
CA TYR A 268 -5.36 -6.78 -25.16
C TYR A 268 -4.83 -6.17 -26.44
N THR A 269 -5.73 -5.55 -27.18
CA THR A 269 -5.38 -4.64 -28.26
C THR A 269 -5.53 -3.20 -27.76
N MET A 270 -4.52 -2.36 -28.02
CA MET A 270 -4.58 -0.95 -27.64
C MET A 270 -5.82 -0.30 -28.26
N PRO A 271 -6.75 0.28 -27.49
CA PRO A 271 -8.03 0.74 -28.03
C PRO A 271 -7.87 2.03 -28.84
N LYS A 272 -8.83 2.23 -29.74
CA LYS A 272 -8.91 3.43 -30.61
C LYS A 272 -9.85 4.50 -30.04
N ASN A 273 -10.59 4.17 -28.99
CA ASN A 273 -11.55 5.12 -28.44
C ASN A 273 -11.62 5.12 -26.92
N SER A 274 -11.60 3.95 -26.25
CA SER A 274 -11.93 3.92 -24.83
C SER A 274 -11.21 2.85 -24.04
N PHE A 275 -10.90 3.20 -22.76
CA PHE A 275 -10.65 2.26 -21.68
C PHE A 275 -11.72 2.39 -20.61
N SER A 276 -12.17 1.27 -20.05
CA SER A 276 -12.92 1.27 -18.81
C SER A 276 -12.48 0.16 -17.86
N VAL A 277 -12.71 0.37 -16.59
CA VAL A 277 -12.51 -0.62 -15.52
C VAL A 277 -13.80 -0.72 -14.72
N THR A 278 -14.40 -1.90 -14.72
CA THR A 278 -15.53 -2.23 -13.85
C THR A 278 -15.04 -3.12 -12.72
N PHE A 279 -15.47 -2.86 -11.49
CA PHE A 279 -15.10 -3.63 -10.30
C PHE A 279 -16.20 -3.60 -9.26
N THR A 280 -16.32 -4.68 -8.49
CA THR A 280 -17.18 -4.74 -7.30
C THR A 280 -16.31 -4.48 -6.07
N ILE A 281 -16.75 -3.58 -5.19
CA ILE A 281 -16.09 -3.28 -3.91
C ILE A 281 -17.06 -3.53 -2.75
N GLU A 282 -16.54 -4.13 -1.67
CA GLU A 282 -17.26 -4.39 -0.42
C GLU A 282 -16.46 -3.86 0.78
N GLY A 283 -17.16 -3.57 1.87
CA GLY A 283 -16.56 -3.06 3.11
C GLY A 283 -16.51 -1.55 3.18
N MET A 284 -17.28 -0.85 2.33
CA MET A 284 -17.29 0.61 2.24
C MET A 284 -17.80 1.30 3.50
N ASP A 285 -18.58 0.63 4.35
CA ASP A 285 -18.98 1.13 5.67
C ASP A 285 -17.80 1.41 6.60
N SER A 286 -16.64 0.85 6.31
CA SER A 286 -15.40 1.08 7.05
C SER A 286 -14.69 2.37 6.68
N VAL A 287 -15.00 2.98 5.53
CA VAL A 287 -14.38 4.21 5.00
C VAL A 287 -15.36 5.37 4.80
N LEU A 288 -16.65 5.09 4.60
CA LEU A 288 -17.67 6.12 4.46
C LEU A 288 -18.16 6.62 5.83
N ALA A 289 -18.39 7.93 5.93
CA ALA A 289 -19.11 8.52 7.06
C ALA A 289 -20.57 8.05 7.04
N ALA A 290 -21.14 7.82 8.24
CA ALA A 290 -22.53 7.35 8.39
C ALA A 290 -23.53 8.47 8.21
#